data_c4b3cc50adb4bdf7a4c0e15fe7cd3aec
#
_entry.id   c4b3cc50adb4bdf7a4c0e15fe7cd3aec
#
_cell.length_a   1.000
_cell.length_b   1.000
_cell.length_c   1.000
_cell.angle_alpha   90.00
_cell.angle_beta   90.00
_cell.angle_gamma   90.00
#
_symmetry.space_group_name_H-M   'P 1'
#
loop_
_entity.id
_entity.type
_entity.pdbx_description
1 polymer ?
#
loop_
_entity_poly.entity_id
_entity_poly.type
_entity_poly.pdbx_seq_one_letter_code
_entity_poly.pdbx_strand_id
1 'polypeptide(L)'
;FNQDALLECARAGTLAFGENYAQEGCTKIDWFRTNHPELHLEWHFIGPLQANKSRMVAERFDWVQTVDRLRIAERLSAQRPDNLPPLNVLIEVNVDAEASKSGISPEELPALAAAVSKLPRLRLRGLMSIPAPAETYEGKMKPLLAMASLFKAFQEKYPQADTLSMGMSADLTEAVE
;
A
#
# COMPACT_ATOMS: atom_id res chain seq x y z
N PHE A 1 -3.49 16.43 -6.07
CA PHE A 1 -4.79 16.80 -6.68
C PHE A 1 -5.72 17.34 -5.61
N ASN A 2 -6.55 18.33 -5.95
CA ASN A 2 -7.59 18.87 -5.07
C ASN A 2 -8.86 18.00 -5.11
N GLN A 3 -9.83 18.29 -4.21
CA GLN A 3 -11.08 17.51 -4.12
C GLN A 3 -11.92 17.56 -5.40
N ASP A 4 -11.93 18.68 -6.12
CA ASP A 4 -12.73 18.82 -7.35
C ASP A 4 -12.21 17.89 -8.46
N ALA A 5 -10.88 17.83 -8.65
CA ALA A 5 -10.28 16.92 -9.62
C ALA A 5 -10.54 15.44 -9.27
N LEU A 6 -10.45 15.10 -7.98
CA LEU A 6 -10.77 13.74 -7.53
C LEU A 6 -12.26 13.42 -7.74
N LEU A 7 -13.16 14.38 -7.53
CA LEU A 7 -14.59 14.20 -7.78
C LEU A 7 -14.89 13.97 -9.26
N GLU A 8 -14.23 14.67 -10.15
CA GLU A 8 -14.34 14.42 -11.60
C GLU A 8 -13.89 13.01 -11.97
N CYS A 9 -12.74 12.56 -11.43
CA CYS A 9 -12.25 11.19 -11.62
C CYS A 9 -13.24 10.15 -11.06
N ALA A 10 -13.79 10.38 -9.87
CA ALA A 10 -14.76 9.47 -9.26
C ALA A 10 -16.05 9.36 -10.08
N ARG A 11 -16.56 10.48 -10.60
CA ARG A 11 -17.70 10.51 -11.51
C ARG A 11 -17.44 9.84 -12.85
N ALA A 12 -16.17 9.84 -13.30
CA ALA A 12 -15.74 9.12 -14.48
C ALA A 12 -15.52 7.62 -14.26
N GLY A 13 -15.70 7.12 -13.00
CA GLY A 13 -15.62 5.70 -12.67
C GLY A 13 -14.34 5.27 -11.95
N THR A 14 -13.45 6.20 -11.58
CA THR A 14 -12.28 5.88 -10.73
C THR A 14 -12.75 5.75 -9.28
N LEU A 15 -12.63 4.55 -8.71
CA LEU A 15 -13.12 4.28 -7.36
C LEU A 15 -12.01 4.14 -6.32
N ALA A 16 -10.75 4.02 -6.72
CA ALA A 16 -9.61 3.86 -5.82
C ALA A 16 -8.62 5.03 -5.97
N PHE A 17 -8.19 5.58 -4.84
CA PHE A 17 -7.27 6.72 -4.79
C PHE A 17 -6.12 6.46 -3.83
N GLY A 18 -4.90 6.83 -4.25
CA GLY A 18 -3.68 6.76 -3.46
C GLY A 18 -3.27 8.11 -2.90
N GLU A 19 -2.88 8.15 -1.63
CA GLU A 19 -2.41 9.35 -0.93
C GLU A 19 -1.06 9.11 -0.26
N ASN A 20 -0.14 10.06 -0.43
CA ASN A 20 1.21 9.99 0.15
C ASN A 20 1.31 10.66 1.53
N TYR A 21 0.41 11.58 1.84
CA TYR A 21 0.46 12.39 3.06
C TYR A 21 -0.78 12.14 3.92
N ALA A 22 -0.56 11.64 5.14
CA ALA A 22 -1.65 11.21 6.03
C ALA A 22 -2.66 12.32 6.33
N GLN A 23 -2.18 13.54 6.65
CA GLN A 23 -3.06 14.66 6.99
C GLN A 23 -3.92 15.09 5.80
N GLU A 24 -3.31 15.21 4.62
CA GLU A 24 -3.99 15.60 3.40
C GLU A 24 -5.02 14.54 2.99
N GLY A 25 -4.62 13.27 2.99
CA GLY A 25 -5.50 12.15 2.68
C GLY A 25 -6.70 12.07 3.63
N CYS A 26 -6.49 12.20 4.94
CA CYS A 26 -7.59 12.21 5.92
C CYS A 26 -8.57 13.36 5.67
N THR A 27 -8.07 14.55 5.33
CA THR A 27 -8.93 15.71 5.01
C THR A 27 -9.79 15.44 3.78
N LYS A 28 -9.22 14.83 2.74
CA LYS A 28 -9.96 14.45 1.53
C LYS A 28 -10.99 13.37 1.82
N ILE A 29 -10.63 12.33 2.56
CA ILE A 29 -11.54 11.25 2.93
C ILE A 29 -12.74 11.79 3.71
N ASP A 30 -12.49 12.61 4.73
CA ASP A 30 -13.54 13.20 5.55
C ASP A 30 -14.46 14.11 4.72
N TRP A 31 -13.88 14.87 3.77
CA TRP A 31 -14.66 15.70 2.85
C TRP A 31 -15.58 14.86 1.93
N PHE A 32 -15.04 13.79 1.32
CA PHE A 32 -15.84 12.91 0.47
C PHE A 32 -16.94 12.20 1.25
N ARG A 33 -16.64 11.68 2.44
CA ARG A 33 -17.64 11.01 3.30
C ARG A 33 -18.77 11.95 3.73
N THR A 34 -18.48 13.24 3.89
CA THR A 34 -19.47 14.24 4.28
C THR A 34 -20.30 14.73 3.10
N ASN A 35 -19.66 15.04 1.97
CA ASN A 35 -20.30 15.72 0.85
C ASN A 35 -20.79 14.78 -0.26
N HIS A 36 -20.20 13.58 -0.35
CA HIS A 36 -20.49 12.58 -1.40
C HIS A 36 -20.57 11.16 -0.81
N PRO A 37 -21.44 10.91 0.20
CA PRO A 37 -21.55 9.60 0.83
C PRO A 37 -22.04 8.50 -0.13
N GLU A 38 -22.64 8.88 -1.25
CA GLU A 38 -23.06 7.98 -2.34
C GLU A 38 -21.88 7.39 -3.11
N LEU A 39 -20.71 8.04 -3.07
CA LEU A 39 -19.51 7.54 -3.71
C LEU A 39 -18.75 6.60 -2.76
N HIS A 40 -18.78 5.32 -3.08
CA HIS A 40 -18.03 4.31 -2.32
C HIS A 40 -16.59 4.24 -2.80
N LEU A 41 -15.75 5.18 -2.34
CA LEU A 41 -14.35 5.30 -2.72
C LEU A 41 -13.46 4.46 -1.82
N GLU A 42 -12.46 3.81 -2.42
CA GLU A 42 -11.42 3.05 -1.74
C GLU A 42 -10.16 3.90 -1.61
N TRP A 43 -9.63 4.03 -0.39
CA TRP A 43 -8.52 4.92 -0.09
C TRP A 43 -7.27 4.13 0.31
N HIS A 44 -6.20 4.32 -0.45
CA HIS A 44 -4.90 3.68 -0.25
C HIS A 44 -3.89 4.68 0.29
N PHE A 45 -3.30 4.38 1.45
CA PHE A 45 -2.13 5.10 1.91
C PHE A 45 -0.89 4.46 1.29
N ILE A 46 -0.16 5.24 0.49
CA ILE A 46 0.98 4.77 -0.31
C ILE A 46 2.28 5.52 0.00
N GLY A 47 2.28 6.42 0.98
CA GLY A 47 3.44 7.16 1.44
C GLY A 47 4.13 6.52 2.65
N PRO A 48 5.30 7.01 3.06
CA PRO A 48 5.97 6.55 4.25
C PRO A 48 5.16 6.90 5.51
N LEU A 49 4.86 5.89 6.33
CA LEU A 49 4.01 6.06 7.50
C LEU A 49 4.82 6.30 8.77
N GLN A 50 4.74 7.51 9.30
CA GLN A 50 5.28 7.84 10.61
C GLN A 50 4.38 7.31 11.73
N ALA A 51 5.00 6.85 12.83
CA ALA A 51 4.29 6.25 13.97
C ALA A 51 3.25 7.19 14.60
N ASN A 52 3.52 8.50 14.66
CA ASN A 52 2.60 9.51 15.20
C ASN A 52 1.38 9.79 14.27
N LYS A 53 1.40 9.32 13.03
CA LYS A 53 0.30 9.45 12.06
C LYS A 53 -0.51 8.15 11.90
N SER A 54 -0.06 7.04 12.49
CA SER A 54 -0.67 5.71 12.29
C SER A 54 -2.15 5.66 12.70
N ARG A 55 -2.56 6.37 13.77
CA ARG A 55 -3.95 6.39 14.21
C ARG A 55 -4.89 6.98 13.17
N MET A 56 -4.59 8.16 12.65
CA MET A 56 -5.45 8.83 11.68
C MET A 56 -5.58 8.03 10.38
N VAL A 57 -4.52 7.31 9.99
CA VAL A 57 -4.54 6.41 8.83
C VAL A 57 -5.37 5.17 9.14
N ALA A 58 -5.18 4.51 10.29
CA ALA A 58 -5.94 3.34 10.69
C ALA A 58 -7.46 3.59 10.78
N GLU A 59 -7.88 4.80 11.16
CA GLU A 59 -9.28 5.18 11.31
C GLU A 59 -9.99 5.53 10.00
N ARG A 60 -9.25 5.83 8.93
CA ARG A 60 -9.83 6.42 7.71
C ARG A 60 -9.56 5.66 6.42
N PHE A 61 -8.36 5.11 6.26
CA PHE A 61 -7.97 4.44 5.03
C PHE A 61 -8.48 3.00 4.98
N ASP A 62 -8.60 2.47 3.76
CA ASP A 62 -8.98 1.07 3.51
C ASP A 62 -7.76 0.19 3.30
N TRP A 63 -6.66 0.79 2.84
CA TRP A 63 -5.39 0.14 2.58
C TRP A 63 -4.20 0.94 3.11
N VAL A 64 -3.17 0.22 3.57
CA VAL A 64 -1.81 0.75 3.80
C VAL A 64 -0.83 -0.13 3.06
N GLN A 65 -0.16 0.42 2.05
CA GLN A 65 0.73 -0.34 1.17
C GLN A 65 2.21 -0.29 1.60
N THR A 66 2.53 0.49 2.62
CA THR A 66 3.91 0.83 3.01
C THR A 66 4.29 0.30 4.40
N VAL A 67 3.84 -0.91 4.73
CA VAL A 67 4.24 -1.57 5.98
C VAL A 67 5.64 -2.12 5.81
N ASP A 68 6.62 -1.49 6.47
CA ASP A 68 8.04 -1.84 6.40
C ASP A 68 8.64 -2.26 7.74
N ARG A 69 7.85 -2.29 8.82
CA ARG A 69 8.31 -2.67 10.16
C ARG A 69 7.15 -3.11 11.06
N LEU A 70 7.43 -4.05 11.93
CA LEU A 70 6.42 -4.64 12.83
C LEU A 70 5.74 -3.58 13.70
N ARG A 71 6.48 -2.62 14.23
CA ARG A 71 5.94 -1.54 15.08
C ARG A 71 4.80 -0.75 14.42
N ILE A 72 4.89 -0.50 13.12
CA ILE A 72 3.82 0.19 12.37
C ILE A 72 2.60 -0.72 12.25
N ALA A 73 2.79 -1.98 11.89
CA ALA A 73 1.70 -2.95 11.79
C ALA A 73 0.96 -3.13 13.12
N GLU A 74 1.69 -3.27 14.23
CA GLU A 74 1.12 -3.35 15.59
C GLU A 74 0.28 -2.12 15.94
N ARG A 75 0.78 -0.93 15.62
CA ARG A 75 0.04 0.32 15.85
C ARG A 75 -1.23 0.39 15.01
N LEU A 76 -1.16 0.07 13.72
CA LEU A 76 -2.32 0.02 12.85
C LEU A 76 -3.37 -0.98 13.36
N SER A 77 -2.94 -2.18 13.75
CA SER A 77 -3.79 -3.21 14.34
C SER A 77 -4.47 -2.71 15.62
N ALA A 78 -3.71 -2.15 16.54
CA ALA A 78 -4.25 -1.65 17.82
C ALA A 78 -5.18 -0.44 17.66
N GLN A 79 -4.99 0.37 16.62
CA GLN A 79 -5.71 1.62 16.39
C GLN A 79 -6.85 1.51 15.39
N ARG A 80 -6.97 0.39 14.64
CA ARG A 80 -8.09 0.13 13.74
C ARG A 80 -9.37 -0.01 14.55
N PRO A 81 -10.41 0.80 14.31
CA PRO A 81 -11.68 0.68 15.01
C PRO A 81 -12.38 -0.66 14.75
N ASP A 82 -13.00 -1.25 15.78
CA ASP A 82 -13.67 -2.56 15.69
C ASP A 82 -14.91 -2.53 14.77
N ASN A 83 -15.52 -1.37 14.58
CA ASN A 83 -16.67 -1.18 13.69
C ASN A 83 -16.29 -1.01 12.21
N LEU A 84 -14.99 -0.97 11.88
CA LEU A 84 -14.50 -0.96 10.51
C LEU A 84 -14.04 -2.35 10.07
N PRO A 85 -14.11 -2.66 8.77
CA PRO A 85 -13.48 -3.87 8.23
C PRO A 85 -11.99 -3.90 8.57
N PRO A 86 -11.37 -5.09 8.65
CA PRO A 86 -9.92 -5.19 8.79
C PRO A 86 -9.20 -4.33 7.75
N LEU A 87 -8.17 -3.61 8.19
CA LEU A 87 -7.34 -2.77 7.32
C LEU A 87 -6.51 -3.67 6.38
N ASN A 88 -6.64 -3.47 5.08
CA ASN A 88 -5.81 -4.18 4.11
C ASN A 88 -4.38 -3.63 4.16
N VAL A 89 -3.40 -4.51 4.26
CA VAL A 89 -2.00 -4.09 4.31
C VAL A 89 -1.15 -4.85 3.31
N LEU A 90 -0.18 -4.14 2.71
CA LEU A 90 0.90 -4.72 1.91
C LEU A 90 2.22 -4.48 2.64
N ILE A 91 3.15 -5.41 2.52
CA ILE A 91 4.52 -5.24 2.99
C ILE A 91 5.34 -4.60 1.88
N GLU A 92 5.99 -3.48 2.19
CA GLU A 92 6.88 -2.78 1.27
C GLU A 92 8.24 -3.46 1.26
N VAL A 93 8.67 -3.89 0.06
CA VAL A 93 9.94 -4.60 -0.16
C VAL A 93 10.86 -3.77 -1.05
N ASN A 94 12.11 -3.62 -0.61
CA ASN A 94 13.18 -2.99 -1.36
C ASN A 94 13.96 -4.06 -2.14
N VAL A 95 13.61 -4.28 -3.39
CA VAL A 95 14.25 -5.31 -4.25
C VAL A 95 15.55 -4.85 -4.89
N ASP A 96 15.80 -3.55 -4.94
CA ASP A 96 17.00 -2.97 -5.56
C ASP A 96 18.19 -2.90 -4.59
N ALA A 97 17.99 -3.20 -3.31
CA ALA A 97 18.99 -3.08 -2.24
C ALA A 97 19.60 -1.66 -2.13
N GLU A 98 18.87 -0.62 -2.54
CA GLU A 98 19.31 0.77 -2.37
C GLU A 98 19.10 1.22 -0.93
N ALA A 99 20.16 1.58 -0.24
CA ALA A 99 20.14 2.00 1.16
C ALA A 99 19.31 3.26 1.44
N SER A 100 19.00 4.06 0.42
CA SER A 100 18.22 5.30 0.52
C SER A 100 16.70 5.08 0.40
N LYS A 101 16.25 3.85 0.11
CA LYS A 101 14.84 3.55 -0.13
C LYS A 101 14.14 2.93 1.08
N SER A 102 12.83 3.17 1.14
CA SER A 102 11.93 2.52 2.08
C SER A 102 11.74 1.04 1.71
N GLY A 103 11.19 0.29 2.65
CA GLY A 103 10.93 -1.14 2.48
C GLY A 103 11.99 -2.02 3.13
N ILE A 104 11.60 -3.25 3.41
CA ILE A 104 12.48 -4.27 3.97
C ILE A 104 13.21 -5.02 2.86
N SER A 105 14.31 -5.68 3.20
CA SER A 105 14.96 -6.60 2.26
C SER A 105 14.08 -7.86 2.03
N PRO A 106 14.26 -8.57 0.90
CA PRO A 106 13.58 -9.83 0.65
C PRO A 106 13.83 -10.88 1.75
N GLU A 107 15.00 -10.87 2.38
CA GLU A 107 15.40 -11.78 3.47
C GLU A 107 14.61 -11.54 4.76
N GLU A 108 14.21 -10.30 5.01
CA GLU A 108 13.42 -9.91 6.19
C GLU A 108 11.92 -10.24 6.03
N LEU A 109 11.46 -10.42 4.78
CA LEU A 109 10.04 -10.62 4.46
C LEU A 109 9.41 -11.79 5.22
N PRO A 110 10.00 -13.00 5.32
CA PRO A 110 9.36 -14.11 6.02
C PRO A 110 9.05 -13.83 7.49
N ALA A 111 9.95 -13.15 8.18
CA ALA A 111 9.78 -12.80 9.60
C ALA A 111 8.68 -11.76 9.80
N LEU A 112 8.71 -10.67 9.01
CA LEU A 112 7.71 -9.61 9.12
C LEU A 112 6.32 -10.12 8.71
N ALA A 113 6.21 -10.87 7.63
CA ALA A 113 4.94 -11.43 7.17
C ALA A 113 4.32 -12.38 8.21
N ALA A 114 5.13 -13.23 8.84
CA ALA A 114 4.66 -14.14 9.89
C ALA A 114 4.14 -13.39 11.13
N ALA A 115 4.74 -12.26 11.47
CA ALA A 115 4.28 -11.42 12.56
C ALA A 115 3.00 -10.66 12.19
N VAL A 116 2.98 -10.00 11.01
CA VAL A 116 1.84 -9.20 10.53
C VAL A 116 0.59 -10.06 10.32
N SER A 117 0.74 -11.28 9.79
CA SER A 117 -0.39 -12.18 9.52
C SER A 117 -1.16 -12.61 10.78
N LYS A 118 -0.57 -12.46 11.96
CA LYS A 118 -1.20 -12.81 13.25
C LYS A 118 -1.87 -11.60 13.92
N LEU A 119 -1.67 -10.39 13.42
CA LEU A 119 -2.24 -9.20 14.03
C LEU A 119 -3.75 -9.10 13.74
N PRO A 120 -4.58 -8.90 14.77
CA PRO A 120 -6.01 -8.71 14.59
C PRO A 120 -6.30 -7.40 13.85
N ARG A 121 -7.47 -7.33 13.19
CA ARG A 121 -7.95 -6.14 12.48
C ARG A 121 -7.07 -5.69 11.30
N LEU A 122 -6.07 -6.49 10.93
CA LEU A 122 -5.31 -6.36 9.69
C LEU A 122 -5.60 -7.55 8.77
N ARG A 123 -5.54 -7.30 7.49
CA ARG A 123 -5.57 -8.34 6.45
C ARG A 123 -4.32 -8.18 5.57
N LEU A 124 -3.41 -9.13 5.68
CA LEU A 124 -2.22 -9.17 4.82
C LEU A 124 -2.63 -9.60 3.42
N ARG A 125 -2.58 -8.67 2.46
CA ARG A 125 -3.06 -8.84 1.09
C ARG A 125 -1.93 -9.07 0.09
N GLY A 126 -0.69 -8.79 0.44
CA GLY A 126 0.42 -9.01 -0.47
C GLY A 126 1.61 -8.08 -0.26
N LEU A 127 2.25 -7.73 -1.36
CA LEU A 127 3.51 -6.99 -1.38
C LEU A 127 3.40 -5.71 -2.21
N MET A 128 4.25 -4.74 -1.89
CA MET A 128 4.40 -3.51 -2.64
C MET A 128 5.89 -3.20 -2.83
N SER A 129 6.23 -2.61 -3.96
CA SER A 129 7.58 -2.08 -4.20
C SER A 129 7.54 -0.83 -5.07
N ILE A 130 8.45 0.10 -4.79
CA ILE A 130 8.74 1.26 -5.62
C ILE A 130 10.18 1.10 -6.12
N PRO A 131 10.39 0.48 -7.31
CA PRO A 131 11.73 0.28 -7.86
C PRO A 131 12.46 1.59 -8.15
N ALA A 132 13.79 1.51 -8.27
CA ALA A 132 14.59 2.64 -8.73
C ALA A 132 14.19 3.03 -10.16
N PRO A 133 14.15 4.33 -10.48
CA PRO A 133 14.00 4.76 -11.87
C PRO A 133 15.11 4.19 -12.74
N ALA A 134 14.75 3.64 -13.89
CA ALA A 134 15.70 3.13 -14.88
C ALA A 134 15.32 3.65 -16.26
N GLU A 135 16.34 3.92 -17.09
CA GLU A 135 16.14 4.44 -18.44
C GLU A 135 15.95 3.32 -19.47
N THR A 136 16.54 2.15 -19.22
CA THR A 136 16.48 1.02 -20.13
C THR A 136 15.33 0.07 -19.77
N TYR A 137 14.77 -0.58 -20.78
CA TYR A 137 13.76 -1.63 -20.60
C TYR A 137 14.25 -2.73 -19.63
N GLU A 138 15.45 -3.24 -19.83
CA GLU A 138 16.03 -4.28 -18.94
C GLU A 138 16.16 -3.79 -17.49
N GLY A 139 16.58 -2.53 -17.31
CA GLY A 139 16.71 -1.91 -15.98
C GLY A 139 15.37 -1.80 -15.25
N LYS A 140 14.29 -1.51 -15.98
CA LYS A 140 12.92 -1.47 -15.44
C LYS A 140 12.41 -2.88 -15.14
N MET A 141 12.57 -3.83 -16.07
CA MET A 141 12.05 -5.19 -15.95
C MET A 141 12.68 -5.98 -14.81
N LYS A 142 13.98 -5.81 -14.55
CA LYS A 142 14.69 -6.58 -13.53
C LYS A 142 14.04 -6.54 -12.14
N PRO A 143 13.78 -5.37 -11.53
CA PRO A 143 13.11 -5.31 -10.23
C PRO A 143 11.65 -5.78 -10.28
N LEU A 144 10.93 -5.53 -11.38
CA LEU A 144 9.55 -5.97 -11.54
C LEU A 144 9.45 -7.50 -11.57
N LEU A 145 10.32 -8.18 -12.32
CA LEU A 145 10.39 -9.64 -12.36
C LEU A 145 10.82 -10.24 -11.01
N ALA A 146 11.74 -9.57 -10.30
CA ALA A 146 12.14 -9.98 -8.97
C ALA A 146 10.95 -9.94 -8.00
N MET A 147 10.15 -8.86 -8.05
CA MET A 147 8.93 -8.74 -7.25
C MET A 147 7.87 -9.76 -7.62
N ALA A 148 7.63 -10.01 -8.90
CA ALA A 148 6.69 -11.01 -9.35
C ALA A 148 7.07 -12.41 -8.86
N SER A 149 8.36 -12.76 -8.93
CA SER A 149 8.88 -14.03 -8.42
C SER A 149 8.75 -14.16 -6.91
N LEU A 150 9.07 -13.09 -6.18
CA LEU A 150 8.94 -13.02 -4.73
C LEU A 150 7.48 -13.14 -4.30
N PHE A 151 6.56 -12.47 -4.99
CA PHE A 151 5.13 -12.53 -4.72
C PHE A 151 4.57 -13.93 -4.96
N LYS A 152 4.98 -14.61 -6.03
CA LYS A 152 4.57 -15.99 -6.29
C LYS A 152 5.00 -16.93 -5.15
N ALA A 153 6.24 -16.84 -4.70
CA ALA A 153 6.71 -17.62 -3.54
C ALA A 153 5.99 -17.23 -2.24
N PHE A 154 5.65 -15.94 -2.09
CA PHE A 154 4.86 -15.45 -0.95
C PHE A 154 3.44 -16.06 -0.92
N GLN A 155 2.79 -16.17 -2.07
CA GLN A 155 1.44 -16.76 -2.18
C GLN A 155 1.40 -18.24 -1.82
N GLU A 156 2.47 -18.99 -2.00
CA GLU A 156 2.55 -20.40 -1.57
C GLU A 156 2.33 -20.53 -0.06
N LYS A 157 2.83 -19.57 0.72
CA LYS A 157 2.67 -19.53 2.18
C LYS A 157 1.42 -18.76 2.63
N TYR A 158 1.00 -17.77 1.86
CA TYR A 158 -0.14 -16.90 2.14
C TYR A 158 -1.12 -16.92 0.95
N PRO A 159 -1.89 -18.01 0.76
CA PRO A 159 -2.77 -18.19 -0.41
C PRO A 159 -3.86 -17.11 -0.54
N GLN A 160 -4.18 -16.43 0.56
CA GLN A 160 -5.13 -15.32 0.57
C GLN A 160 -4.54 -14.01 0.06
N ALA A 161 -3.22 -13.94 -0.16
CA ALA A 161 -2.58 -12.77 -0.73
C ALA A 161 -2.87 -12.70 -2.23
N ASP A 162 -3.48 -11.61 -2.67
CA ASP A 162 -4.01 -11.44 -4.01
C ASP A 162 -3.53 -10.14 -4.68
N THR A 163 -2.69 -9.37 -4.00
CA THR A 163 -2.33 -8.02 -4.44
C THR A 163 -0.82 -7.83 -4.50
N LEU A 164 -0.33 -7.48 -5.70
CA LEU A 164 1.03 -7.01 -5.94
C LEU A 164 0.96 -5.58 -6.47
N SER A 165 1.44 -4.63 -5.67
CA SER A 165 1.48 -3.21 -6.03
C SER A 165 2.88 -2.81 -6.47
N MET A 166 3.04 -2.51 -7.75
CA MET A 166 4.29 -2.06 -8.35
C MET A 166 4.03 -1.28 -9.63
N GLY A 167 5.04 -0.56 -10.09
CA GLY A 167 4.94 0.27 -11.29
C GLY A 167 4.43 1.68 -11.02
N MET A 168 4.95 2.61 -11.79
CA MET A 168 4.61 4.02 -11.80
C MET A 168 4.48 4.49 -13.25
N SER A 169 4.19 5.79 -13.48
CA SER A 169 4.00 6.32 -14.84
C SER A 169 5.18 6.05 -15.79
N ALA A 170 6.40 5.95 -15.27
CA ALA A 170 7.62 5.73 -16.06
C ALA A 170 7.85 4.28 -16.49
N ASP A 171 7.22 3.32 -15.81
CA ASP A 171 7.41 1.87 -16.00
C ASP A 171 6.08 1.08 -16.00
N LEU A 172 4.96 1.81 -16.23
CA LEU A 172 3.62 1.20 -16.20
C LEU A 172 3.47 0.07 -17.22
N THR A 173 4.00 0.26 -18.43
CA THR A 173 3.91 -0.74 -19.51
C THR A 173 4.64 -2.02 -19.09
N GLU A 174 5.87 -1.88 -18.61
CA GLU A 174 6.70 -2.98 -18.16
C GLU A 174 6.12 -3.67 -16.91
N ALA A 175 5.44 -2.94 -16.05
CA ALA A 175 4.82 -3.51 -14.86
C ALA A 175 3.56 -4.34 -15.16
N VAL A 176 2.92 -4.12 -16.33
CA VAL A 176 1.72 -4.85 -16.77
C VAL A 176 2.07 -6.09 -17.60
N GLU A 177 3.22 -6.11 -18.27
CA GLU A 177 3.73 -7.27 -19.02
C GLU A 177 4.02 -8.46 -18.11
#